data_9f90da026323038f6f284aef5adf0092
#
_entry.id   9f90da026323038f6f284aef5adf0092
#
_cell.length_a   1.000
_cell.length_b   1.000
_cell.length_c   1.000
_cell.angle_alpha   90.00
_cell.angle_beta   90.00
_cell.angle_gamma   90.00
#
_symmetry.space_group_name_H-M   'P 1'
#
loop_
_entity.id
_entity.type
_entity.pdbx_description
1 polymer ?
#
loop_
_entity_poly.entity_id
_entity_poly.type
_entity_poly.pdbx_seq_one_letter_code
_entity_poly.pdbx_strand_id
1 'polypeptide(L)'
;MRQVLFTIPLPFGDAKIPVFGFGFLLIIAFVVAAWLAGRRARQEGHSHTIPWDVGLYIFIAGVIGARLLSMFVDQKPPDDLAKGFLQFFKIWEGGLVLYGSIPGGLLGYWLAYRTIVKPNNLRTLQLADWLAPSIALGIAFGRLGCFLNGCCYGDVADPAMVPTALTVQFPANSNPHYEVVWLRGWQSAYGFQLGTGPLEECVVKAVDKGSSAAQAGLQVDDLIESINDQATLHAKAIYDAILAVKPYQQLAMTVKRKGQTVKLQFEPPPSLPLLPTQLYMALDGVILFALLWTFYPMRRREGAVMAMLMMTYAINRYLIEQLRLDNPEYVGSFTISQAISLGLFLAGAVMMVLVQWKGRPVS
;
A
#
# COMPACT_ATOMS: atom_id res chain seq x y z
N MET A 1 6.53 -10.89 2.36
CA MET A 1 5.29 -10.22 1.95
C MET A 1 4.13 -11.20 2.08
N ARG A 2 3.11 -10.90 2.84
CA ARG A 2 1.92 -11.75 2.98
C ARG A 2 0.68 -10.89 2.73
N GLN A 3 0.16 -10.90 1.52
CA GLN A 3 -1.10 -10.22 1.21
C GLN A 3 -2.26 -10.83 2.02
N VAL A 4 -2.33 -12.14 2.11
CA VAL A 4 -3.29 -12.87 2.94
C VAL A 4 -2.58 -13.35 4.21
N LEU A 5 -3.02 -12.88 5.39
CA LEU A 5 -2.45 -13.28 6.68
C LEU A 5 -2.92 -14.68 7.06
N PHE A 6 -4.20 -14.92 6.97
CA PHE A 6 -4.85 -16.21 7.25
C PHE A 6 -6.20 -16.30 6.54
N THR A 7 -6.75 -17.51 6.49
CA THR A 7 -8.09 -17.75 5.93
C THR A 7 -9.02 -18.28 7.01
N ILE A 8 -10.22 -17.72 7.08
CA ILE A 8 -11.27 -18.15 8.01
C ILE A 8 -12.13 -19.18 7.27
N PRO A 9 -12.19 -20.46 7.72
CA PRO A 9 -13.11 -21.43 7.15
C PRO A 9 -14.54 -21.06 7.55
N LEU A 10 -15.45 -21.07 6.57
CA LEU A 10 -16.87 -20.86 6.86
C LEU A 10 -17.50 -22.17 7.34
N PRO A 11 -18.46 -22.10 8.27
CA PRO A 11 -19.15 -23.29 8.79
C PRO A 11 -20.06 -23.98 7.77
N PHE A 12 -20.22 -23.38 6.59
CA PHE A 12 -21.07 -23.88 5.50
C PHE A 12 -20.22 -24.07 4.23
N GLY A 13 -19.83 -25.32 3.92
CA GLY A 13 -19.08 -25.70 2.72
C GLY A 13 -17.57 -25.44 2.78
N ASP A 14 -16.88 -25.66 1.65
CA ASP A 14 -15.41 -25.49 1.53
C ASP A 14 -14.97 -24.03 1.33
N ALA A 15 -15.89 -23.07 1.47
CA ALA A 15 -15.60 -21.65 1.27
C ALA A 15 -14.72 -21.10 2.40
N LYS A 16 -13.63 -20.40 2.01
CA LYS A 16 -12.68 -19.77 2.92
C LYS A 16 -12.63 -18.27 2.64
N ILE A 17 -12.76 -17.45 3.68
CA ILE A 17 -12.62 -16.00 3.55
C ILE A 17 -11.14 -15.64 3.80
N PRO A 18 -10.43 -15.06 2.81
CA PRO A 18 -9.08 -14.58 3.01
C PRO A 18 -9.09 -13.28 3.82
N VAL A 19 -8.28 -13.21 4.87
CA VAL A 19 -8.05 -11.98 5.63
C VAL A 19 -6.80 -11.31 5.09
N PHE A 20 -6.99 -10.20 4.40
CA PHE A 20 -5.91 -9.41 3.81
C PHE A 20 -5.20 -8.57 4.87
N GLY A 21 -3.86 -8.56 4.82
CA GLY A 21 -3.02 -7.83 5.78
C GLY A 21 -3.31 -6.33 5.81
N PHE A 22 -3.56 -5.72 4.65
CA PHE A 22 -3.93 -4.31 4.56
C PHE A 22 -5.23 -4.00 5.30
N GLY A 23 -6.29 -4.76 5.02
CA GLY A 23 -7.60 -4.55 5.67
C GLY A 23 -7.54 -4.79 7.18
N PHE A 24 -6.80 -5.81 7.62
CA PHE A 24 -6.59 -6.10 9.03
C PHE A 24 -5.90 -4.95 9.76
N LEU A 25 -4.80 -4.43 9.20
CA LEU A 25 -4.09 -3.29 9.77
C LEU A 25 -4.91 -2.00 9.74
N LEU A 26 -5.77 -1.82 8.75
CA LEU A 26 -6.69 -0.68 8.67
C LEU A 26 -7.73 -0.70 9.81
N ILE A 27 -8.26 -1.88 10.15
CA ILE A 27 -9.18 -2.05 11.29
C ILE A 27 -8.44 -1.76 12.60
N ILE A 28 -7.22 -2.28 12.80
CA ILE A 28 -6.41 -1.97 13.97
C ILE A 28 -6.15 -0.47 14.07
N ALA A 29 -5.77 0.16 12.97
CA ALA A 29 -5.55 1.61 12.88
C ALA A 29 -6.78 2.39 13.37
N PHE A 30 -7.97 2.02 12.87
CA PHE A 30 -9.22 2.65 13.26
C PHE A 30 -9.50 2.50 14.76
N VAL A 31 -9.42 1.28 15.29
CA VAL A 31 -9.68 0.98 16.71
C VAL A 31 -8.73 1.77 17.62
N VAL A 32 -7.43 1.74 17.32
CA VAL A 32 -6.41 2.44 18.11
C VAL A 32 -6.59 3.96 18.01
N ALA A 33 -6.85 4.47 16.80
CA ALA A 33 -7.07 5.90 16.56
C ALA A 33 -8.30 6.41 17.33
N ALA A 34 -9.42 5.69 17.24
CA ALA A 34 -10.66 6.07 17.93
C ALA A 34 -10.51 5.99 19.46
N TRP A 35 -9.78 4.98 19.98
CA TRP A 35 -9.48 4.85 21.39
C TRP A 35 -8.62 6.02 21.91
N LEU A 36 -7.55 6.39 21.19
CA LEU A 36 -6.68 7.51 21.54
C LEU A 36 -7.43 8.85 21.51
N ALA A 37 -8.21 9.10 20.46
CA ALA A 37 -9.03 10.30 20.35
C ALA A 37 -10.10 10.35 21.45
N GLY A 38 -10.73 9.19 21.78
CA GLY A 38 -11.67 9.09 22.90
C GLY A 38 -11.04 9.36 24.27
N ARG A 39 -9.76 8.97 24.44
CA ARG A 39 -8.99 9.33 25.66
C ARG A 39 -8.79 10.84 25.76
N ARG A 40 -8.50 11.54 24.65
CA ARG A 40 -8.38 13.01 24.61
C ARG A 40 -9.71 13.70 24.88
N ALA A 41 -10.80 13.24 24.24
CA ALA A 41 -12.14 13.75 24.50
C ALA A 41 -12.51 13.67 25.98
N ARG A 42 -12.22 12.54 26.63
CA ARG A 42 -12.48 12.34 28.07
C ARG A 42 -11.66 13.30 28.94
N GLN A 43 -10.40 13.55 28.60
CA GLN A 43 -9.54 14.52 29.32
C GLN A 43 -10.09 15.94 29.28
N GLU A 44 -10.86 16.29 28.24
CA GLU A 44 -11.53 17.58 28.08
C GLU A 44 -12.99 17.59 28.52
N GLY A 45 -13.42 16.58 29.29
CA GLY A 45 -14.77 16.54 29.86
C GLY A 45 -15.88 16.09 28.91
N HIS A 46 -15.53 15.54 27.73
CA HIS A 46 -16.47 15.04 26.74
C HIS A 46 -16.58 13.51 26.73
N SER A 47 -17.67 12.99 26.16
CA SER A 47 -17.84 11.54 26.00
C SER A 47 -16.77 10.96 25.09
N HIS A 48 -16.16 9.85 25.53
CA HIS A 48 -15.18 9.11 24.75
C HIS A 48 -15.79 8.42 23.52
N THR A 49 -17.11 8.27 23.46
CA THR A 49 -17.84 7.66 22.34
C THR A 49 -17.86 8.58 21.11
N ILE A 50 -17.82 9.90 21.31
CA ILE A 50 -17.94 10.89 20.23
C ILE A 50 -16.91 10.66 19.10
N PRO A 51 -15.60 10.52 19.37
CA PRO A 51 -14.63 10.24 18.31
C PRO A 51 -14.85 8.88 17.62
N TRP A 52 -15.38 7.86 18.35
CA TRP A 52 -15.75 6.58 17.77
C TRP A 52 -16.90 6.73 16.77
N ASP A 53 -17.96 7.39 17.19
CA ASP A 53 -19.16 7.56 16.36
C ASP A 53 -18.83 8.40 15.12
N VAL A 54 -18.16 9.54 15.29
CA VAL A 54 -17.70 10.37 14.14
C VAL A 54 -16.77 9.60 13.23
N GLY A 55 -15.81 8.87 13.81
CA GLY A 55 -14.89 8.02 13.06
C GLY A 55 -15.60 6.95 12.23
N LEU A 56 -16.62 6.29 12.79
CA LEU A 56 -17.43 5.30 12.07
C LEU A 56 -18.16 5.91 10.87
N TYR A 57 -18.80 7.09 11.03
CA TYR A 57 -19.43 7.77 9.90
C TYR A 57 -18.44 8.05 8.77
N ILE A 58 -17.26 8.59 9.12
CA ILE A 58 -16.20 8.90 8.13
C ILE A 58 -15.67 7.62 7.48
N PHE A 59 -15.42 6.58 8.28
CA PHE A 59 -14.84 5.32 7.81
C PHE A 59 -15.79 4.58 6.87
N ILE A 60 -17.05 4.38 7.28
CA ILE A 60 -18.04 3.67 6.47
C ILE A 60 -18.30 4.44 5.17
N ALA A 61 -18.58 5.75 5.25
CA ALA A 61 -18.82 6.56 4.06
C ALA A 61 -17.59 6.65 3.15
N GLY A 62 -16.37 6.68 3.72
CA GLY A 62 -15.12 6.65 2.99
C GLY A 62 -14.93 5.33 2.22
N VAL A 63 -15.19 4.18 2.85
CA VAL A 63 -15.12 2.87 2.19
C VAL A 63 -16.16 2.76 1.07
N ILE A 64 -17.38 3.22 1.31
CA ILE A 64 -18.43 3.27 0.28
C ILE A 64 -17.99 4.14 -0.90
N GLY A 65 -17.48 5.33 -0.64
CA GLY A 65 -16.99 6.23 -1.68
C GLY A 65 -15.81 5.65 -2.48
N ALA A 66 -14.84 5.01 -1.80
CA ALA A 66 -13.71 4.33 -2.43
C ALA A 66 -14.18 3.20 -3.35
N ARG A 67 -15.19 2.43 -2.93
CA ARG A 67 -15.74 1.32 -3.70
C ARG A 67 -16.57 1.82 -4.88
N LEU A 68 -17.39 2.83 -4.68
CA LEU A 68 -18.16 3.44 -5.79
C LEU A 68 -17.22 3.95 -6.89
N LEU A 69 -16.17 4.69 -6.52
CA LEU A 69 -15.24 5.21 -7.53
C LEU A 69 -14.49 4.08 -8.25
N SER A 70 -14.10 3.00 -7.56
CA SER A 70 -13.41 1.88 -8.22
C SER A 70 -14.27 1.19 -9.28
N MET A 71 -15.57 1.14 -9.11
CA MET A 71 -16.49 0.56 -10.11
C MET A 71 -16.52 1.37 -11.41
N PHE A 72 -16.24 2.67 -11.34
CA PHE A 72 -16.21 3.54 -12.52
C PHE A 72 -14.82 3.63 -13.16
N VAL A 73 -13.75 3.46 -12.39
CA VAL A 73 -12.36 3.67 -12.87
C VAL A 73 -11.68 2.37 -13.23
N ASP A 74 -11.74 1.35 -12.37
CA ASP A 74 -10.93 0.13 -12.51
C ASP A 74 -11.70 -1.02 -13.17
N GLN A 75 -13.02 -0.98 -13.17
CA GLN A 75 -13.85 -2.07 -13.68
C GLN A 75 -14.73 -1.55 -14.82
N LYS A 76 -14.87 -2.34 -15.88
CA LYS A 76 -15.92 -2.07 -16.86
C LYS A 76 -17.27 -2.02 -16.14
N PRO A 77 -18.11 -1.01 -16.44
CA PRO A 77 -19.44 -0.97 -15.85
C PRO A 77 -20.12 -2.32 -16.08
N PRO A 78 -20.73 -2.91 -15.06
CA PRO A 78 -21.36 -4.22 -15.18
C PRO A 78 -22.51 -4.13 -16.21
N ASP A 79 -22.56 -5.11 -17.10
CA ASP A 79 -23.60 -5.21 -18.12
C ASP A 79 -25.01 -5.42 -17.52
N ASP A 80 -25.08 -5.78 -16.22
CA ASP A 80 -26.29 -6.04 -15.47
C ASP A 80 -26.24 -5.38 -14.08
N LEU A 81 -27.27 -4.59 -13.75
CA LEU A 81 -27.40 -3.90 -12.47
C LEU A 81 -27.36 -4.85 -11.26
N ALA A 82 -27.94 -6.05 -11.39
CA ALA A 82 -27.93 -7.03 -10.31
C ALA A 82 -26.52 -7.57 -10.05
N LYS A 83 -25.74 -7.84 -11.10
CA LYS A 83 -24.34 -8.25 -10.99
C LYS A 83 -23.48 -7.12 -10.38
N GLY A 84 -23.73 -5.87 -10.79
CA GLY A 84 -23.06 -4.69 -10.24
C GLY A 84 -23.30 -4.50 -8.76
N PHE A 85 -24.54 -4.69 -8.32
CA PHE A 85 -24.92 -4.61 -6.90
C PHE A 85 -24.22 -5.69 -6.06
N LEU A 86 -24.19 -6.95 -6.53
CA LEU A 86 -23.47 -8.02 -5.86
C LEU A 86 -21.96 -7.77 -5.82
N GLN A 87 -21.40 -7.25 -6.92
CA GLN A 87 -19.97 -6.93 -7.02
C GLN A 87 -19.57 -5.80 -6.08
N PHE A 88 -20.46 -4.84 -5.80
CA PHE A 88 -20.24 -3.77 -4.82
C PHE A 88 -19.88 -4.31 -3.44
N PHE A 89 -20.55 -5.37 -2.98
CA PHE A 89 -20.31 -5.95 -1.66
C PHE A 89 -19.08 -6.86 -1.59
N LYS A 90 -18.52 -7.27 -2.73
CA LYS A 90 -17.33 -8.12 -2.77
C LYS A 90 -16.04 -7.32 -2.55
N ILE A 91 -15.93 -6.67 -1.39
CA ILE A 91 -14.75 -5.86 -1.03
C ILE A 91 -13.46 -6.67 -0.92
N TRP A 92 -13.56 -7.99 -0.76
CA TRP A 92 -12.42 -8.92 -0.70
C TRP A 92 -11.80 -9.22 -2.08
N GLU A 93 -12.44 -8.87 -3.17
CA GLU A 93 -11.88 -9.00 -4.52
C GLU A 93 -10.97 -7.81 -4.89
N GLY A 94 -10.77 -6.85 -3.97
CA GLY A 94 -10.01 -5.64 -4.20
C GLY A 94 -10.85 -4.50 -4.80
N GLY A 95 -10.19 -3.51 -5.41
CA GLY A 95 -10.88 -2.36 -6.03
C GLY A 95 -11.36 -1.34 -5.00
N LEU A 96 -10.43 -0.73 -4.27
CA LEU A 96 -10.67 0.44 -3.43
C LEU A 96 -9.81 1.59 -3.93
N VAL A 97 -10.42 2.59 -4.53
CA VAL A 97 -9.72 3.78 -5.03
C VAL A 97 -9.73 4.87 -3.98
N LEU A 98 -8.53 5.24 -3.50
CA LEU A 98 -8.36 6.23 -2.42
C LEU A 98 -9.06 7.56 -2.71
N TYR A 99 -9.04 8.02 -3.97
CA TYR A 99 -9.68 9.28 -4.33
C TYR A 99 -11.20 9.29 -4.09
N GLY A 100 -11.87 8.13 -4.11
CA GLY A 100 -13.28 8.01 -3.76
C GLY A 100 -13.54 8.11 -2.26
N SER A 101 -12.55 7.74 -1.42
CA SER A 101 -12.70 7.84 0.04
C SER A 101 -12.73 9.29 0.53
N ILE A 102 -12.16 10.24 -0.21
CA ILE A 102 -12.15 11.66 0.18
C ILE A 102 -13.57 12.25 0.17
N PRO A 103 -14.30 12.28 -0.97
CA PRO A 103 -15.67 12.80 -0.96
C PRO A 103 -16.61 11.96 -0.09
N GLY A 104 -16.42 10.63 -0.03
CA GLY A 104 -17.16 9.77 0.88
C GLY A 104 -16.94 10.14 2.34
N GLY A 105 -15.68 10.31 2.76
CA GLY A 105 -15.33 10.72 4.13
C GLY A 105 -15.84 12.12 4.50
N LEU A 106 -15.81 13.07 3.56
CA LEU A 106 -16.39 14.41 3.75
C LEU A 106 -17.91 14.34 3.95
N LEU A 107 -18.62 13.52 3.18
CA LEU A 107 -20.03 13.26 3.37
C LEU A 107 -20.31 12.62 4.73
N GLY A 108 -19.50 11.62 5.11
CA GLY A 108 -19.58 10.98 6.42
C GLY A 108 -19.38 11.98 7.57
N TYR A 109 -18.38 12.87 7.45
CA TYR A 109 -18.18 13.94 8.42
C TYR A 109 -19.36 14.92 8.47
N TRP A 110 -19.91 15.31 7.32
CA TRP A 110 -21.08 16.20 7.27
C TRP A 110 -22.29 15.59 7.97
N LEU A 111 -22.54 14.29 7.79
CA LEU A 111 -23.59 13.57 8.51
C LEU A 111 -23.31 13.54 10.02
N ALA A 112 -22.09 13.17 10.42
CA ALA A 112 -21.65 13.15 11.81
C ALA A 112 -21.73 14.55 12.45
N TYR A 113 -21.40 15.60 11.71
CA TYR A 113 -21.53 16.97 12.18
C TYR A 113 -22.97 17.31 12.56
N ARG A 114 -23.94 16.92 11.72
CA ARG A 114 -25.37 17.19 11.98
C ARG A 114 -25.94 16.36 13.13
N THR A 115 -25.51 15.11 13.24
CA THR A 115 -26.11 14.14 14.17
C THR A 115 -25.39 14.07 15.52
N ILE A 116 -24.10 14.40 15.56
CA ILE A 116 -23.24 14.20 16.75
C ILE A 116 -22.59 15.52 17.17
N VAL A 117 -21.82 16.16 16.29
CA VAL A 117 -20.95 17.30 16.66
C VAL A 117 -21.79 18.50 17.08
N LYS A 118 -22.77 18.90 16.25
CA LYS A 118 -23.65 20.04 16.52
C LYS A 118 -24.54 19.85 17.75
N PRO A 119 -25.24 18.72 17.95
CA PRO A 119 -26.05 18.49 19.14
C PRO A 119 -25.27 18.48 20.46
N ASN A 120 -24.00 18.04 20.42
CA ASN A 120 -23.11 18.05 21.60
C ASN A 120 -22.39 19.40 21.81
N ASN A 121 -22.73 20.46 21.06
CA ASN A 121 -22.07 21.77 21.09
C ASN A 121 -20.54 21.71 20.89
N LEU A 122 -20.07 20.70 20.20
CA LEU A 122 -18.65 20.51 19.89
C LEU A 122 -18.21 21.39 18.73
N ARG A 123 -16.96 21.82 18.80
CA ARG A 123 -16.33 22.57 17.71
C ARG A 123 -15.54 21.64 16.82
N THR A 124 -15.65 21.88 15.52
CA THR A 124 -14.89 21.13 14.51
C THR A 124 -13.39 21.15 14.78
N LEU A 125 -12.82 22.31 15.17
CA LEU A 125 -11.39 22.45 15.42
C LEU A 125 -10.93 21.70 16.68
N GLN A 126 -11.74 21.67 17.72
CA GLN A 126 -11.50 20.87 18.92
C GLN A 126 -11.47 19.37 18.59
N LEU A 127 -12.49 18.89 17.87
CA LEU A 127 -12.56 17.52 17.42
C LEU A 127 -11.37 17.16 16.51
N ALA A 128 -10.99 18.07 15.61
CA ALA A 128 -9.84 17.88 14.72
C ALA A 128 -8.52 17.71 15.51
N ASP A 129 -8.33 18.47 16.59
CA ASP A 129 -7.16 18.31 17.46
C ASP A 129 -7.14 16.97 18.20
N TRP A 130 -8.31 16.42 18.61
CA TRP A 130 -8.37 15.08 19.20
C TRP A 130 -7.96 14.00 18.21
N LEU A 131 -8.34 14.18 16.95
CA LEU A 131 -8.08 13.21 15.87
C LEU A 131 -6.66 13.33 15.30
N ALA A 132 -6.02 14.50 15.34
CA ALA A 132 -4.76 14.74 14.65
C ALA A 132 -3.63 13.76 15.02
N PRO A 133 -3.30 13.49 16.29
CA PRO A 133 -2.30 12.48 16.64
C PRO A 133 -2.72 11.07 16.20
N SER A 134 -4.01 10.77 16.31
CA SER A 134 -4.56 9.47 15.91
C SER A 134 -4.47 9.23 14.41
N ILE A 135 -4.65 10.27 13.58
CA ILE A 135 -4.47 10.22 12.13
C ILE A 135 -3.01 9.90 11.79
N ALA A 136 -2.04 10.53 12.45
CA ALA A 136 -0.62 10.25 12.24
C ALA A 136 -0.28 8.78 12.50
N LEU A 137 -0.80 8.21 13.58
CA LEU A 137 -0.62 6.79 13.88
C LEU A 137 -1.37 5.89 12.88
N GLY A 138 -2.55 6.31 12.44
CA GLY A 138 -3.31 5.62 11.38
C GLY A 138 -2.53 5.53 10.07
N ILE A 139 -1.78 6.59 9.72
CA ILE A 139 -0.87 6.59 8.57
C ILE A 139 0.20 5.50 8.74
N ALA A 140 0.81 5.37 9.92
CA ALA A 140 1.82 4.35 10.19
C ALA A 140 1.28 2.93 9.92
N PHE A 141 0.12 2.58 10.46
CA PHE A 141 -0.53 1.28 10.21
C PHE A 141 -0.90 1.08 8.74
N GLY A 142 -1.42 2.12 8.09
CA GLY A 142 -1.73 2.06 6.65
C GLY A 142 -0.50 1.77 5.81
N ARG A 143 0.66 2.35 6.15
CA ARG A 143 1.93 2.11 5.44
C ARG A 143 2.51 0.72 5.70
N LEU A 144 2.36 0.18 6.89
CA LEU A 144 2.64 -1.24 7.14
C LEU A 144 1.73 -2.14 6.30
N GLY A 145 0.46 -1.76 6.12
CA GLY A 145 -0.45 -2.43 5.22
C GLY A 145 0.00 -2.40 3.77
N CYS A 146 0.47 -1.25 3.27
CA CYS A 146 1.08 -1.11 1.95
C CYS A 146 2.30 -2.01 1.78
N PHE A 147 3.14 -2.13 2.80
CA PHE A 147 4.30 -3.03 2.79
C PHE A 147 3.89 -4.50 2.66
N LEU A 148 2.88 -4.94 3.40
CA LEU A 148 2.36 -6.31 3.29
C LEU A 148 1.71 -6.57 1.92
N ASN A 149 1.09 -5.56 1.33
CA ASN A 149 0.47 -5.64 0.01
C ASN A 149 1.47 -5.53 -1.15
N GLY A 150 2.65 -4.95 -0.92
CA GLY A 150 3.68 -4.73 -1.95
C GLY A 150 3.38 -3.59 -2.91
N CYS A 151 2.80 -2.50 -2.42
CA CYS A 151 2.60 -1.26 -3.16
C CYS A 151 3.34 -0.10 -2.52
N CYS A 152 3.49 1.01 -3.23
CA CYS A 152 4.12 2.24 -2.71
C CYS A 152 5.60 2.05 -2.31
N TYR A 153 6.34 1.24 -3.04
CA TYR A 153 7.78 1.00 -2.86
C TYR A 153 8.62 2.13 -3.47
N GLY A 154 9.88 2.17 -3.06
CA GLY A 154 10.85 3.14 -3.56
C GLY A 154 11.67 2.60 -4.72
N ASP A 155 12.59 3.43 -5.18
CA ASP A 155 13.50 3.13 -6.26
C ASP A 155 14.54 2.06 -5.88
N VAL A 156 15.25 1.55 -6.88
CA VAL A 156 16.39 0.65 -6.67
C VAL A 156 17.46 1.41 -5.88
N ALA A 157 17.89 0.79 -4.79
CA ALA A 157 18.89 1.39 -3.94
C ALA A 157 20.28 1.29 -4.59
N ASP A 158 21.00 2.42 -4.65
CA ASP A 158 22.39 2.42 -5.02
C ASP A 158 23.23 1.85 -3.84
N PRO A 159 23.92 0.72 -4.03
CA PRO A 159 24.72 0.11 -2.96
C PRO A 159 25.85 1.01 -2.45
N ALA A 160 26.29 2.01 -3.26
CA ALA A 160 27.31 2.97 -2.86
C ALA A 160 26.76 4.04 -1.89
N MET A 161 25.45 4.31 -1.95
CA MET A 161 24.82 5.36 -1.13
C MET A 161 23.99 4.81 0.03
N VAL A 162 23.37 3.62 -0.15
CA VAL A 162 22.42 3.08 0.82
C VAL A 162 22.90 1.72 1.34
N PRO A 163 23.15 1.59 2.66
CA PRO A 163 23.47 0.30 3.25
C PRO A 163 22.38 -0.74 2.99
N THR A 164 22.78 -1.97 2.73
CA THR A 164 21.84 -3.09 2.43
C THR A 164 20.83 -3.32 3.57
N ALA A 165 21.19 -3.00 4.81
CA ALA A 165 20.31 -3.09 5.97
C ALA A 165 19.09 -2.13 5.90
N LEU A 166 19.15 -1.11 5.08
CA LEU A 166 18.08 -0.15 4.86
C LEU A 166 17.28 -0.44 3.58
N THR A 167 17.53 -1.55 2.92
CA THR A 167 16.83 -1.98 1.70
C THR A 167 16.01 -3.23 1.94
N VAL A 168 15.08 -3.50 1.06
CA VAL A 168 14.26 -4.73 1.08
C VAL A 168 14.22 -5.32 -0.32
N GLN A 169 14.42 -6.62 -0.41
CA GLN A 169 14.15 -7.40 -1.62
C GLN A 169 12.74 -8.01 -1.51
N PHE A 170 11.94 -7.77 -2.52
CA PHE A 170 10.59 -8.32 -2.58
C PHE A 170 10.60 -9.68 -3.30
N PRO A 171 9.72 -10.61 -2.90
CA PRO A 171 9.70 -11.93 -3.49
C PRO A 171 9.36 -11.88 -4.98
N ALA A 172 9.79 -12.90 -5.71
CA ALA A 172 9.45 -13.07 -7.11
C ALA A 172 7.93 -12.98 -7.33
N ASN A 173 7.53 -12.48 -8.49
CA ASN A 173 6.14 -12.26 -8.90
C ASN A 173 5.32 -11.33 -7.98
N SER A 174 5.99 -10.57 -7.12
CA SER A 174 5.37 -9.42 -6.43
C SER A 174 5.31 -8.19 -7.35
N ASN A 175 4.43 -7.22 -7.04
CA ASN A 175 4.35 -5.99 -7.81
C ASN A 175 5.70 -5.26 -7.95
N PRO A 176 6.53 -5.09 -6.89
CA PRO A 176 7.85 -4.50 -7.02
C PRO A 176 8.79 -5.30 -7.93
N HIS A 177 8.76 -6.63 -7.83
CA HIS A 177 9.54 -7.49 -8.72
C HIS A 177 9.09 -7.35 -10.17
N TYR A 178 7.78 -7.32 -10.43
CA TYR A 178 7.22 -7.10 -11.75
C TYR A 178 7.66 -5.78 -12.37
N GLU A 179 7.66 -4.69 -11.60
CA GLU A 179 8.13 -3.37 -12.04
C GLU A 179 9.60 -3.43 -12.50
N VAL A 180 10.49 -3.96 -11.64
CA VAL A 180 11.93 -3.98 -11.91
C VAL A 180 12.28 -4.87 -13.09
N VAL A 181 11.60 -6.01 -13.23
CA VAL A 181 11.88 -7.01 -14.25
C VAL A 181 11.19 -6.69 -15.57
N TRP A 182 9.87 -6.51 -15.54
CA TRP A 182 9.06 -6.48 -16.76
C TRP A 182 8.83 -5.07 -17.31
N LEU A 183 8.63 -4.08 -16.44
CA LEU A 183 8.37 -2.73 -16.89
C LEU A 183 9.67 -1.95 -17.16
N ARG A 184 10.71 -2.16 -16.34
CA ARG A 184 11.99 -1.45 -16.43
C ARG A 184 13.08 -2.25 -17.11
N GLY A 185 13.03 -3.58 -17.09
CA GLY A 185 14.06 -4.45 -17.65
C GLY A 185 15.42 -4.34 -16.93
N TRP A 186 15.42 -3.90 -15.65
CA TRP A 186 16.64 -3.69 -14.87
C TRP A 186 17.19 -4.99 -14.26
N GLN A 187 16.38 -6.02 -14.22
CA GLN A 187 16.74 -7.33 -13.68
C GLN A 187 16.23 -8.42 -14.62
N SER A 188 17.01 -9.49 -14.78
CA SER A 188 16.54 -10.72 -15.42
C SER A 188 15.40 -11.34 -14.60
N ALA A 189 14.36 -11.78 -15.27
CA ALA A 189 13.18 -12.32 -14.62
C ALA A 189 13.46 -13.48 -13.67
N TYR A 190 14.40 -14.36 -14.06
CA TYR A 190 14.60 -15.66 -13.42
C TYR A 190 16.06 -16.04 -13.24
N GLY A 191 16.98 -15.13 -13.50
CA GLY A 191 18.41 -15.41 -13.51
C GLY A 191 18.89 -16.13 -14.77
N PHE A 192 18.08 -16.13 -15.84
CA PHE A 192 18.47 -16.64 -17.16
C PHE A 192 17.70 -15.90 -18.27
N GLN A 193 18.20 -16.01 -19.50
CA GLN A 193 17.58 -15.43 -20.69
C GLN A 193 17.33 -16.52 -21.73
N LEU A 194 16.20 -16.41 -22.43
CA LEU A 194 15.80 -17.29 -23.52
C LEU A 194 16.24 -16.73 -24.89
N GLY A 195 16.34 -17.59 -25.88
CA GLY A 195 16.57 -17.20 -27.26
C GLY A 195 15.36 -16.43 -27.84
N THR A 196 15.64 -15.61 -28.85
CA THR A 196 14.63 -14.75 -29.49
C THR A 196 14.14 -15.28 -30.85
N GLY A 197 14.71 -16.39 -31.35
CA GLY A 197 14.37 -16.99 -32.63
C GLY A 197 13.32 -18.10 -32.54
N PRO A 198 12.49 -18.34 -33.57
CA PRO A 198 11.40 -19.32 -33.54
C PRO A 198 11.80 -20.76 -33.15
N LEU A 199 13.05 -21.14 -33.41
CA LEU A 199 13.61 -22.46 -33.05
C LEU A 199 14.36 -22.46 -31.71
N GLU A 200 14.55 -21.28 -31.09
CA GLU A 200 15.39 -21.09 -29.91
C GLU A 200 14.60 -20.52 -28.72
N GLU A 201 13.30 -20.33 -28.89
CA GLU A 201 12.43 -19.71 -27.87
C GLU A 201 12.44 -20.42 -26.51
N CYS A 202 12.74 -21.71 -26.49
CA CYS A 202 12.83 -22.50 -25.27
C CYS A 202 14.28 -22.84 -24.87
N VAL A 203 15.28 -22.28 -25.56
CA VAL A 203 16.70 -22.53 -25.29
C VAL A 203 17.26 -21.44 -24.40
N VAL A 204 17.99 -21.83 -23.37
CA VAL A 204 18.68 -20.90 -22.46
C VAL A 204 19.89 -20.31 -23.18
N LYS A 205 19.94 -18.98 -23.36
CA LYS A 205 21.05 -18.27 -24.02
C LYS A 205 22.03 -17.63 -23.05
N ALA A 206 21.58 -17.28 -21.86
CA ALA A 206 22.46 -16.76 -20.80
C ALA A 206 21.94 -17.19 -19.44
N VAL A 207 22.84 -17.38 -18.48
CA VAL A 207 22.51 -17.66 -17.08
C VAL A 207 23.32 -16.65 -16.23
N ASP A 208 22.61 -15.91 -15.38
CA ASP A 208 23.21 -14.87 -14.55
C ASP A 208 24.08 -15.51 -13.46
N LYS A 209 25.33 -15.05 -13.36
CA LYS A 209 26.28 -15.58 -12.36
C LYS A 209 25.74 -15.37 -10.94
N GLY A 210 25.74 -16.46 -10.17
CA GLY A 210 25.28 -16.43 -8.77
C GLY A 210 23.75 -16.44 -8.60
N SER A 211 22.96 -16.49 -9.68
CA SER A 211 21.52 -16.66 -9.61
C SER A 211 21.13 -18.03 -9.05
N SER A 212 19.89 -18.13 -8.51
CA SER A 212 19.35 -19.41 -8.07
C SER A 212 19.26 -20.44 -9.19
N ALA A 213 19.02 -20.01 -10.43
CA ALA A 213 19.06 -20.86 -11.62
C ALA A 213 20.46 -21.42 -11.87
N ALA A 214 21.52 -20.59 -11.77
CA ALA A 214 22.90 -21.01 -11.88
C ALA A 214 23.29 -22.00 -10.76
N GLN A 215 22.87 -21.72 -9.53
CA GLN A 215 23.14 -22.60 -8.37
C GLN A 215 22.42 -23.94 -8.49
N ALA A 216 21.23 -23.96 -9.08
CA ALA A 216 20.50 -25.19 -9.41
C ALA A 216 21.12 -25.98 -10.58
N GLY A 217 22.11 -25.40 -11.26
CA GLY A 217 22.84 -26.06 -12.34
C GLY A 217 22.25 -25.84 -13.73
N LEU A 218 21.42 -24.83 -13.95
CA LEU A 218 20.96 -24.42 -15.28
C LEU A 218 22.18 -23.93 -16.11
N GLN A 219 22.26 -24.35 -17.36
CA GLN A 219 23.38 -24.03 -18.26
C GLN A 219 22.90 -23.41 -19.57
N VAL A 220 23.80 -22.70 -20.22
CA VAL A 220 23.58 -22.21 -21.58
C VAL A 220 23.39 -23.41 -22.51
N ASP A 221 22.52 -23.26 -23.50
CA ASP A 221 22.06 -24.28 -24.45
C ASP A 221 21.18 -25.39 -23.87
N ASP A 222 20.73 -25.29 -22.62
CA ASP A 222 19.68 -26.15 -22.10
C ASP A 222 18.34 -25.83 -22.80
N LEU A 223 17.64 -26.87 -23.28
CA LEU A 223 16.31 -26.77 -23.84
C LEU A 223 15.27 -27.03 -22.74
N ILE A 224 14.42 -26.06 -22.45
CA ILE A 224 13.36 -26.19 -21.44
C ILE A 224 12.20 -27.00 -22.04
N GLU A 225 11.90 -28.16 -21.47
CA GLU A 225 10.81 -29.05 -21.91
C GLU A 225 9.53 -28.87 -21.10
N SER A 226 9.65 -28.62 -19.78
CA SER A 226 8.51 -28.40 -18.91
C SER A 226 8.84 -27.55 -17.69
N ILE A 227 7.82 -26.84 -17.16
CA ILE A 227 7.86 -26.09 -15.91
C ILE A 227 6.67 -26.51 -15.07
N ASN A 228 6.91 -26.92 -13.82
CA ASN A 228 5.88 -27.43 -12.89
C ASN A 228 4.97 -28.49 -13.55
N ASP A 229 5.60 -29.44 -14.26
CA ASP A 229 4.95 -30.52 -15.02
C ASP A 229 4.06 -30.05 -16.20
N GLN A 230 4.07 -28.76 -16.53
CA GLN A 230 3.43 -28.22 -17.72
C GLN A 230 4.44 -28.15 -18.87
N ALA A 231 4.11 -28.79 -20.01
CA ALA A 231 4.95 -28.75 -21.20
C ALA A 231 5.06 -27.32 -21.76
N THR A 232 6.28 -26.93 -22.09
CA THR A 232 6.59 -25.59 -22.61
C THR A 232 6.99 -25.67 -24.08
N LEU A 233 6.03 -25.43 -24.98
CA LEU A 233 6.24 -25.50 -26.42
C LEU A 233 6.74 -24.17 -27.03
N HIS A 234 6.60 -23.05 -26.32
CA HIS A 234 7.03 -21.73 -26.78
C HIS A 234 7.42 -20.85 -25.58
N ALA A 235 8.20 -19.80 -25.83
CA ALA A 235 8.64 -18.85 -24.79
C ALA A 235 7.48 -18.30 -23.95
N LYS A 236 6.35 -17.98 -24.56
CA LYS A 236 5.16 -17.51 -23.83
C LYS A 236 4.68 -18.52 -22.78
N ALA A 237 4.65 -19.82 -23.11
CA ALA A 237 4.24 -20.84 -22.14
C ALA A 237 5.21 -20.95 -20.95
N ILE A 238 6.52 -20.72 -21.20
CA ILE A 238 7.53 -20.64 -20.15
C ILE A 238 7.24 -19.43 -19.25
N TYR A 239 7.02 -18.24 -19.82
CA TYR A 239 6.73 -17.03 -19.06
C TYR A 239 5.43 -17.15 -18.26
N ASP A 240 4.36 -17.67 -18.87
CA ASP A 240 3.07 -17.86 -18.21
C ASP A 240 3.19 -18.84 -17.03
N ALA A 241 3.91 -19.96 -17.22
CA ALA A 241 4.15 -20.96 -16.18
C ALA A 241 4.97 -20.39 -15.01
N ILE A 242 5.93 -19.54 -15.29
CA ILE A 242 6.77 -18.91 -14.27
C ILE A 242 6.00 -17.80 -13.53
N LEU A 243 5.18 -17.02 -14.23
CA LEU A 243 4.31 -16.00 -13.61
C LEU A 243 3.25 -16.62 -12.70
N ALA A 244 2.85 -17.87 -12.96
CA ALA A 244 1.91 -18.59 -12.12
C ALA A 244 2.54 -19.09 -10.80
N VAL A 245 3.88 -19.09 -10.66
CA VAL A 245 4.56 -19.50 -9.41
C VAL A 245 4.26 -18.49 -8.31
N LYS A 246 3.74 -18.97 -7.20
CA LYS A 246 3.44 -18.11 -6.04
C LYS A 246 4.73 -17.65 -5.37
N PRO A 247 4.72 -16.47 -4.72
CA PRO A 247 5.85 -16.02 -3.91
C PRO A 247 6.32 -17.11 -2.94
N TYR A 248 7.64 -17.32 -2.85
CA TYR A 248 8.30 -18.34 -2.02
C TYR A 248 8.01 -19.81 -2.43
N GLN A 249 7.51 -20.04 -3.62
CA GLN A 249 7.34 -21.38 -4.16
C GLN A 249 8.51 -21.71 -5.06
N GLN A 250 9.02 -22.94 -4.93
CA GLN A 250 10.04 -23.45 -5.82
C GLN A 250 9.47 -23.72 -7.22
N LEU A 251 10.28 -23.41 -8.22
CA LEU A 251 10.01 -23.72 -9.62
C LEU A 251 10.70 -25.02 -9.95
N ALA A 252 9.94 -26.02 -10.38
CA ALA A 252 10.45 -27.27 -10.91
C ALA A 252 10.57 -27.15 -12.43
N MET A 253 11.80 -27.29 -12.97
CA MET A 253 12.10 -27.17 -14.40
C MET A 253 12.72 -28.46 -14.91
N THR A 254 12.21 -28.97 -16.03
CA THR A 254 12.81 -30.09 -16.74
C THR A 254 13.48 -29.55 -18.01
N VAL A 255 14.77 -29.79 -18.14
CA VAL A 255 15.54 -29.37 -19.31
C VAL A 255 16.19 -30.55 -20.00
N LYS A 256 16.38 -30.42 -21.31
CA LYS A 256 17.15 -31.38 -22.12
C LYS A 256 18.53 -30.82 -22.40
N ARG A 257 19.55 -31.54 -21.94
CA ARG A 257 20.97 -31.17 -22.07
C ARG A 257 21.71 -32.29 -22.80
N LYS A 258 22.22 -32.00 -23.99
CA LYS A 258 22.99 -33.01 -24.81
C LYS A 258 22.25 -34.34 -24.92
N GLY A 259 20.92 -34.32 -25.06
CA GLY A 259 20.09 -35.53 -25.19
C GLY A 259 19.64 -36.17 -23.86
N GLN A 260 20.12 -35.73 -22.72
CA GLN A 260 19.73 -36.21 -21.38
C GLN A 260 18.73 -35.25 -20.74
N THR A 261 17.73 -35.80 -20.06
CA THR A 261 16.74 -35.01 -19.29
C THR A 261 17.28 -34.75 -17.90
N VAL A 262 17.35 -33.47 -17.51
CA VAL A 262 17.78 -33.00 -16.19
C VAL A 262 16.63 -32.27 -15.52
N LYS A 263 16.33 -32.64 -14.27
CA LYS A 263 15.35 -31.95 -13.43
C LYS A 263 16.06 -30.99 -12.49
N LEU A 264 15.63 -29.73 -12.51
CA LEU A 264 16.14 -28.65 -11.70
C LEU A 264 15.04 -28.10 -10.80
N GLN A 265 15.40 -27.70 -9.60
CA GLN A 265 14.50 -27.00 -8.69
C GLN A 265 15.20 -25.78 -8.11
N PHE A 266 14.59 -24.63 -8.22
CA PHE A 266 15.10 -23.40 -7.64
C PHE A 266 13.99 -22.41 -7.35
N GLU A 267 14.25 -21.47 -6.45
CA GLU A 267 13.37 -20.37 -6.18
C GLU A 267 13.69 -19.22 -7.16
N PRO A 268 12.68 -18.64 -7.83
CA PRO A 268 12.91 -17.45 -8.66
C PRO A 268 13.57 -16.34 -7.84
N PRO A 269 14.53 -15.58 -8.39
CA PRO A 269 15.23 -14.56 -7.65
C PRO A 269 14.28 -13.47 -7.16
N PRO A 270 14.49 -12.92 -5.95
CA PRO A 270 13.75 -11.76 -5.49
C PRO A 270 14.10 -10.52 -6.32
N SER A 271 13.39 -9.42 -6.12
CA SER A 271 13.71 -8.14 -6.75
C SER A 271 15.11 -7.65 -6.40
N LEU A 272 15.64 -6.73 -7.20
CA LEU A 272 16.76 -5.89 -6.76
C LEU A 272 16.45 -5.26 -5.39
N PRO A 273 17.47 -4.87 -4.61
CA PRO A 273 17.26 -4.15 -3.37
C PRO A 273 16.55 -2.81 -3.63
N LEU A 274 15.35 -2.65 -3.08
CA LEU A 274 14.53 -1.45 -3.21
C LEU A 274 14.47 -0.68 -1.90
N LEU A 275 14.28 0.63 -1.98
CA LEU A 275 14.02 1.48 -0.82
C LEU A 275 12.62 1.17 -0.27
N PRO A 276 12.49 0.71 0.99
CA PRO A 276 11.18 0.41 1.58
C PRO A 276 10.48 1.67 2.06
N THR A 277 10.09 2.55 1.14
CA THR A 277 9.44 3.83 1.45
C THR A 277 8.19 3.66 2.31
N GLN A 278 7.54 2.50 2.25
CA GLN A 278 6.42 2.15 3.14
C GLN A 278 6.87 2.13 4.61
N LEU A 279 8.02 1.51 4.92
CA LEU A 279 8.57 1.43 6.27
C LEU A 279 9.07 2.80 6.74
N TYR A 280 9.68 3.59 5.85
CA TYR A 280 10.10 4.96 6.16
C TYR A 280 8.90 5.83 6.53
N MET A 281 7.80 5.75 5.75
CA MET A 281 6.55 6.46 6.06
C MET A 281 5.84 5.92 7.29
N ALA A 282 5.96 4.63 7.60
CA ALA A 282 5.40 4.07 8.83
C ALA A 282 6.15 4.62 10.05
N LEU A 283 7.49 4.67 10.00
CA LEU A 283 8.31 5.28 11.05
C LEU A 283 7.99 6.78 11.19
N ASP A 284 7.91 7.49 10.07
CA ASP A 284 7.51 8.91 10.05
C ASP A 284 6.15 9.12 10.74
N GLY A 285 5.15 8.29 10.44
CA GLY A 285 3.84 8.34 11.08
C GLY A 285 3.91 8.16 12.60
N VAL A 286 4.79 7.28 13.10
CA VAL A 286 5.04 7.12 14.54
C VAL A 286 5.72 8.35 15.14
N ILE A 287 6.70 8.92 14.45
CA ILE A 287 7.39 10.16 14.89
C ILE A 287 6.40 11.32 14.94
N LEU A 288 5.58 11.49 13.90
CA LEU A 288 4.53 12.52 13.86
C LEU A 288 3.52 12.32 14.99
N PHE A 289 3.10 11.09 15.24
CA PHE A 289 2.23 10.78 16.38
C PHE A 289 2.87 11.25 17.69
N ALA A 290 4.12 10.88 17.97
CA ALA A 290 4.83 11.27 19.17
C ALA A 290 4.95 12.78 19.30
N LEU A 291 5.31 13.47 18.20
CA LEU A 291 5.40 14.93 18.13
C LEU A 291 4.07 15.60 18.46
N LEU A 292 2.99 15.17 17.80
CA LEU A 292 1.66 15.76 18.01
C LEU A 292 1.08 15.41 19.38
N TRP A 293 1.36 14.20 19.88
CA TRP A 293 0.94 13.77 21.22
C TRP A 293 1.57 14.60 22.32
N THR A 294 2.87 14.93 22.20
CA THR A 294 3.60 15.78 23.16
C THR A 294 3.25 17.25 22.99
N PHE A 295 3.00 17.71 21.76
CA PHE A 295 2.56 19.09 21.50
C PHE A 295 1.13 19.35 21.99
N TYR A 296 0.27 18.34 21.98
CA TYR A 296 -1.15 18.47 22.32
C TYR A 296 -1.43 19.23 23.64
N PRO A 297 -0.81 18.93 24.78
CA PRO A 297 -1.04 19.67 26.02
C PRO A 297 -0.46 21.11 26.01
N MET A 298 0.44 21.40 25.09
CA MET A 298 1.10 22.70 24.97
C MET A 298 0.34 23.67 24.06
N ARG A 299 -0.68 23.19 23.34
CA ARG A 299 -1.44 24.04 22.43
C ARG A 299 -2.20 25.11 23.19
N ARG A 300 -2.17 26.32 22.67
CA ARG A 300 -2.88 27.47 23.27
C ARG A 300 -4.25 27.71 22.63
N ARG A 301 -4.45 27.21 21.43
CA ARG A 301 -5.65 27.45 20.59
C ARG A 301 -6.15 26.16 19.99
N GLU A 302 -7.47 26.04 19.86
CA GLU A 302 -8.12 24.93 19.18
C GLU A 302 -7.79 24.94 17.68
N GLY A 303 -7.45 23.78 17.11
CA GLY A 303 -7.06 23.61 15.72
C GLY A 303 -5.54 23.65 15.47
N ALA A 304 -4.74 24.00 16.50
CA ALA A 304 -3.29 24.12 16.35
C ALA A 304 -2.61 22.76 16.08
N VAL A 305 -3.11 21.68 16.70
CA VAL A 305 -2.54 20.32 16.50
C VAL A 305 -2.83 19.81 15.10
N MET A 306 -4.04 20.05 14.60
CA MET A 306 -4.42 19.67 13.24
C MET A 306 -3.60 20.47 12.21
N ALA A 307 -3.46 21.79 12.39
CA ALA A 307 -2.64 22.62 11.50
C ALA A 307 -1.18 22.13 11.48
N MET A 308 -0.61 21.76 12.64
CA MET A 308 0.73 21.20 12.74
C MET A 308 0.84 19.85 12.01
N LEU A 309 -0.15 18.95 12.16
CA LEU A 309 -0.20 17.71 11.40
C LEU A 309 -0.18 17.96 9.89
N MET A 310 -1.02 18.87 9.41
CA MET A 310 -1.10 19.17 7.97
C MET A 310 0.24 19.66 7.42
N MET A 311 0.91 20.56 8.12
CA MET A 311 2.19 21.11 7.69
C MET A 311 3.31 20.06 7.72
N THR A 312 3.47 19.35 8.83
CA THR A 312 4.56 18.38 9.02
C THR A 312 4.39 17.16 8.10
N TYR A 313 3.18 16.63 8.02
CA TYR A 313 2.89 15.53 7.08
C TYR A 313 3.12 15.94 5.62
N ALA A 314 2.72 17.15 5.24
CA ALA A 314 2.92 17.65 3.89
C ALA A 314 4.41 17.71 3.50
N ILE A 315 5.27 18.20 4.40
CA ILE A 315 6.72 18.22 4.18
C ILE A 315 7.25 16.80 3.99
N ASN A 316 6.94 15.91 4.92
CA ASN A 316 7.45 14.56 4.90
C ASN A 316 6.94 13.77 3.68
N ARG A 317 5.67 13.97 3.31
CA ARG A 317 5.09 13.34 2.13
C ARG A 317 5.74 13.84 0.84
N TYR A 318 6.05 15.13 0.75
CA TYR A 318 6.76 15.71 -0.38
C TYR A 318 8.17 15.12 -0.53
N LEU A 319 8.92 15.00 0.58
CA LEU A 319 10.28 14.49 0.56
C LEU A 319 10.34 13.00 0.21
N ILE A 320 9.47 12.18 0.80
CA ILE A 320 9.44 10.72 0.53
C ILE A 320 9.02 10.43 -0.91
N GLU A 321 8.22 11.30 -1.52
CA GLU A 321 7.82 11.12 -2.92
C GLU A 321 9.00 11.10 -3.89
N GLN A 322 10.11 11.78 -3.56
CA GLN A 322 11.34 11.74 -4.35
C GLN A 322 12.00 10.36 -4.41
N LEU A 323 11.70 9.49 -3.44
CA LEU A 323 12.27 8.15 -3.33
C LEU A 323 11.37 7.08 -3.97
N ARG A 324 10.21 7.45 -4.53
CA ARG A 324 9.23 6.50 -5.06
C ARG A 324 9.45 6.21 -6.54
N LEU A 325 9.38 4.94 -6.89
CA LEU A 325 9.49 4.46 -8.27
C LEU A 325 8.12 4.42 -8.99
N ASP A 326 7.05 4.13 -8.24
CA ASP A 326 5.73 3.79 -8.79
C ASP A 326 4.81 4.99 -9.04
N ASN A 327 5.35 6.22 -9.05
CA ASN A 327 4.54 7.43 -9.21
C ASN A 327 4.97 8.23 -10.45
N PRO A 328 4.14 8.25 -11.50
CA PRO A 328 4.45 9.05 -12.69
C PRO A 328 4.28 10.56 -12.41
N GLU A 329 5.04 11.38 -13.11
CA GLU A 329 4.91 12.83 -13.11
C GLU A 329 3.72 13.26 -13.97
N TYR A 330 2.81 14.09 -13.42
CA TYR A 330 1.60 14.50 -14.15
C TYR A 330 1.38 16.02 -14.24
N VAL A 331 2.06 16.83 -13.44
CA VAL A 331 1.86 18.28 -13.39
C VAL A 331 3.22 18.98 -13.52
N GLY A 332 3.69 19.15 -14.73
CA GLY A 332 5.03 19.70 -14.99
C GLY A 332 6.11 18.81 -14.37
N SER A 333 6.94 19.38 -13.48
CA SER A 333 7.99 18.65 -12.77
C SER A 333 7.52 17.99 -11.47
N PHE A 334 6.23 18.06 -11.12
CA PHE A 334 5.70 17.56 -9.84
C PHE A 334 4.81 16.34 -10.05
N THR A 335 4.89 15.40 -9.13
CA THR A 335 3.87 14.35 -9.03
C THR A 335 2.57 14.91 -8.43
N ILE A 336 1.45 14.24 -8.67
CA ILE A 336 0.16 14.60 -8.05
C ILE A 336 0.30 14.70 -6.53
N SER A 337 1.02 13.75 -5.92
CA SER A 337 1.26 13.74 -4.47
C SER A 337 2.03 14.95 -3.98
N GLN A 338 3.02 15.42 -4.74
CA GLN A 338 3.77 16.65 -4.41
C GLN A 338 2.90 17.89 -4.51
N ALA A 339 2.09 18.01 -5.58
CA ALA A 339 1.16 19.12 -5.73
C ALA A 339 0.13 19.18 -4.59
N ILE A 340 -0.44 18.02 -4.21
CA ILE A 340 -1.35 17.92 -3.05
C ILE A 340 -0.63 18.30 -1.76
N SER A 341 0.64 17.88 -1.58
CA SER A 341 1.43 18.20 -0.39
C SER A 341 1.66 19.71 -0.25
N LEU A 342 2.00 20.40 -1.36
CA LEU A 342 2.12 21.86 -1.35
C LEU A 342 0.81 22.55 -0.96
N GLY A 343 -0.30 22.12 -1.54
CA GLY A 343 -1.63 22.64 -1.19
C GLY A 343 -1.98 22.39 0.28
N LEU A 344 -1.68 21.19 0.80
CA LEU A 344 -1.91 20.82 2.19
C LEU A 344 -1.04 21.63 3.15
N PHE A 345 0.22 21.87 2.80
CA PHE A 345 1.12 22.72 3.58
C PHE A 345 0.59 24.15 3.67
N LEU A 346 0.21 24.75 2.54
CA LEU A 346 -0.36 26.09 2.51
C LEU A 346 -1.65 26.20 3.32
N ALA A 347 -2.55 25.23 3.18
CA ALA A 347 -3.79 25.17 3.96
C ALA A 347 -3.50 25.06 5.47
N GLY A 348 -2.54 24.22 5.86
CA GLY A 348 -2.08 24.08 7.24
C GLY A 348 -1.47 25.37 7.79
N ALA A 349 -0.63 26.05 7.00
CA ALA A 349 0.00 27.31 7.37
C ALA A 349 -1.04 28.43 7.56
N VAL A 350 -1.96 28.57 6.60
CA VAL A 350 -3.09 29.52 6.72
C VAL A 350 -3.94 29.20 7.94
N MET A 351 -4.29 27.94 8.14
CA MET A 351 -5.02 27.49 9.33
C MET A 351 -4.29 27.83 10.61
N MET A 352 -2.97 27.61 10.68
CA MET A 352 -2.15 27.94 11.85
C MET A 352 -2.21 29.45 12.15
N VAL A 353 -2.03 30.30 11.13
CA VAL A 353 -2.10 31.77 11.29
C VAL A 353 -3.49 32.20 11.77
N LEU A 354 -4.55 31.71 11.14
CA LEU A 354 -5.93 32.04 11.52
C LEU A 354 -6.26 31.59 12.95
N VAL A 355 -5.80 30.38 13.32
CA VAL A 355 -5.98 29.84 14.67
C VAL A 355 -5.24 30.67 15.71
N GLN A 356 -3.99 31.08 15.44
CA GLN A 356 -3.22 31.94 16.36
C GLN A 356 -3.85 33.33 16.50
N TRP A 357 -4.43 33.86 15.44
CA TRP A 357 -5.00 35.22 15.47
C TRP A 357 -6.44 35.24 16.00
N LYS A 358 -7.32 34.40 15.50
CA LYS A 358 -8.78 34.41 15.78
C LYS A 358 -9.26 33.16 16.55
N GLY A 359 -8.40 32.18 16.77
CA GLY A 359 -8.76 30.91 17.41
C GLY A 359 -9.15 31.11 18.88
N ARG A 360 -10.04 30.27 19.37
CA ARG A 360 -10.43 30.27 20.79
C ARG A 360 -9.34 29.66 21.66
N PRO A 361 -9.08 30.22 22.84
CA PRO A 361 -8.16 29.60 23.77
C PRO A 361 -8.70 28.23 24.20
N VAL A 362 -7.78 27.31 24.47
CA VAL A 362 -8.10 26.03 25.11
C VAL A 362 -8.40 26.33 26.56
N SER A 363 -9.59 25.90 27.05
CA SER A 363 -10.00 26.01 28.46
C SER A 363 -9.29 24.98 29.33
#